data_2503eb94f9c3825c47fc4d3bc4e85eec
#
_entry.id   2503eb94f9c3825c47fc4d3bc4e85eec
#
_cell.length_a   1.000
_cell.length_b   1.000
_cell.length_c   1.000
_cell.angle_alpha   90.00
_cell.angle_beta   90.00
_cell.angle_gamma   90.00
#
_symmetry.space_group_name_H-M   'P 1'
#
loop_
_entity.id
_entity.type
_entity.pdbx_description
1 polymer ?
#
loop_
_entity_poly.entity_id
_entity_poly.type
_entity_poly.pdbx_seq_one_letter_code
_entity_poly.pdbx_strand_id
1 'polypeptide(L)'
;VLLIDQVFKQPNWSSELRKCHDLFPNLKIIFTGSSVMRLKEENPELNGIVKSYNLRGFSFREFLNLQTGNDFRPYSLGEILNNHEHIIKTILPKVSPLKYFHDYIHHGFYPFFLEHRNFSENLLKTMNMMTEVDILLIKQIELKYLHKIKKLFYLLAVEGPKAPNISNLADEIQTSRATVMNYIKYLADARLINIIYPVGEEFPKKPTKVMMHNSNLMYAIYPITIDDQELMETFFVNSLWKDHIVNQANKDHFYIADGEKHFRICDAHGEQKIRFSPDTIYARYNTEVGKENQIPLWLFGFLY
;
A
#
# COMPACT_ATOMS: atom_id res chain seq x y z
N VAL A 1 -11.05 -5.61 30.61
CA VAL A 1 -10.40 -5.51 29.29
C VAL A 1 -8.91 -5.68 29.48
N LEU A 2 -8.28 -6.55 28.67
CA LEU A 2 -6.84 -6.74 28.61
C LEU A 2 -6.33 -6.12 27.29
N LEU A 3 -5.33 -5.23 27.38
CA LEU A 3 -4.68 -4.60 26.25
C LEU A 3 -3.24 -5.09 26.16
N ILE A 4 -2.85 -5.63 25.00
CA ILE A 4 -1.50 -6.19 24.78
C ILE A 4 -0.95 -5.58 23.50
N ASP A 5 0.20 -4.94 23.60
CA ASP A 5 0.88 -4.34 22.44
C ASP A 5 1.99 -5.25 21.93
N GLN A 6 2.08 -5.41 20.60
CA GLN A 6 3.12 -6.17 19.91
C GLN A 6 3.27 -7.61 20.44
N VAL A 7 2.18 -8.39 20.42
CA VAL A 7 2.12 -9.76 20.95
C VAL A 7 3.23 -10.70 20.44
N PHE A 8 3.70 -10.51 19.21
CA PHE A 8 4.72 -11.34 18.57
C PHE A 8 6.09 -11.33 19.29
N LYS A 9 6.31 -10.39 20.21
CA LYS A 9 7.52 -10.35 21.04
C LYS A 9 7.55 -11.46 22.11
N GLN A 10 6.39 -12.02 22.45
CA GLN A 10 6.27 -13.11 23.40
C GLN A 10 6.21 -14.46 22.67
N PRO A 11 7.11 -15.40 22.95
CA PRO A 11 6.99 -16.79 22.43
C PRO A 11 5.64 -17.41 22.81
N ASN A 12 5.05 -18.20 21.90
CA ASN A 12 3.77 -18.90 22.10
C ASN A 12 2.57 -18.01 22.48
N TRP A 13 2.64 -16.72 22.15
CA TRP A 13 1.62 -15.73 22.50
C TRP A 13 0.19 -16.13 22.07
N SER A 14 0.04 -16.77 20.92
CA SER A 14 -1.27 -17.17 20.37
C SER A 14 -1.92 -18.28 21.22
N SER A 15 -1.14 -19.27 21.65
CA SER A 15 -1.60 -20.33 22.56
C SER A 15 -1.97 -19.77 23.94
N GLU A 16 -1.20 -18.79 24.45
CA GLU A 16 -1.53 -18.14 25.72
C GLU A 16 -2.81 -17.30 25.62
N LEU A 17 -3.02 -16.59 24.52
CA LEU A 17 -4.27 -15.86 24.26
C LEU A 17 -5.47 -16.81 24.17
N ARG A 18 -5.31 -17.97 23.51
CA ARG A 18 -6.34 -18.99 23.47
C ARG A 18 -6.71 -19.50 24.87
N LYS A 19 -5.73 -19.83 25.71
CA LYS A 19 -5.96 -20.24 27.11
C LYS A 19 -6.67 -19.16 27.91
N CYS A 20 -6.25 -17.89 27.76
CA CYS A 20 -6.91 -16.76 28.43
C CYS A 20 -8.38 -16.62 28.01
N HIS A 21 -8.65 -16.74 26.72
CA HIS A 21 -10.02 -16.69 26.20
C HIS A 21 -10.89 -17.82 26.78
N ASP A 22 -10.38 -19.04 26.83
CA ASP A 22 -11.12 -20.22 27.29
C ASP A 22 -11.35 -20.20 28.81
N LEU A 23 -10.37 -19.70 29.59
CA LEU A 23 -10.45 -19.64 31.07
C LEU A 23 -11.29 -18.45 31.55
N PHE A 24 -11.34 -17.34 30.77
CA PHE A 24 -12.00 -16.10 31.17
C PHE A 24 -13.01 -15.61 30.12
N PRO A 25 -14.18 -16.24 29.97
CA PRO A 25 -15.14 -15.96 28.90
C PRO A 25 -15.63 -14.50 28.83
N ASN A 26 -15.60 -13.79 29.96
CA ASN A 26 -16.02 -12.38 30.06
C ASN A 26 -14.87 -11.38 29.84
N LEU A 27 -13.64 -11.88 29.63
CA LEU A 27 -12.48 -11.03 29.41
C LEU A 27 -12.43 -10.57 27.93
N LYS A 28 -12.54 -9.28 27.70
CA LYS A 28 -12.29 -8.68 26.38
C LYS A 28 -10.79 -8.49 26.24
N ILE A 29 -10.20 -9.12 25.22
CA ILE A 29 -8.77 -9.01 24.91
C ILE A 29 -8.63 -8.22 23.61
N ILE A 30 -7.83 -7.15 23.63
CA ILE A 30 -7.45 -6.36 22.46
C ILE A 30 -5.93 -6.43 22.37
N PHE A 31 -5.42 -6.84 21.25
CA PHE A 31 -3.97 -6.94 21.05
C PHE A 31 -3.53 -6.37 19.71
N THR A 32 -2.31 -5.90 19.64
CA THR A 32 -1.69 -5.43 18.39
C THR A 32 -0.60 -6.37 17.94
N GLY A 33 -0.34 -6.34 16.64
CA GLY A 33 0.73 -7.10 16.00
C GLY A 33 1.33 -6.32 14.84
N SER A 34 2.36 -6.87 14.23
CA SER A 34 2.98 -6.32 13.02
C SER A 34 2.21 -6.72 11.78
N SER A 35 2.29 -5.92 10.72
CA SER A 35 1.78 -6.25 9.38
C SER A 35 2.45 -7.50 8.78
N VAL A 36 3.68 -7.81 9.19
CA VAL A 36 4.43 -9.01 8.78
C VAL A 36 3.77 -10.30 9.27
N MET A 37 2.98 -10.23 10.36
CA MET A 37 2.28 -11.37 10.91
C MET A 37 1.10 -11.79 10.03
N ARG A 38 1.07 -13.04 9.65
CA ARG A 38 -0.09 -13.69 9.05
C ARG A 38 -0.97 -14.27 10.16
N LEU A 39 -1.70 -13.40 10.82
CA LEU A 39 -2.36 -13.68 12.10
C LEU A 39 -3.18 -14.98 12.08
N LYS A 40 -4.02 -15.18 11.05
CA LYS A 40 -4.89 -16.38 10.98
C LYS A 40 -4.21 -17.59 10.36
N GLU A 41 -3.31 -17.39 9.42
CA GLU A 41 -2.63 -18.44 8.66
C GLU A 41 -1.55 -19.12 9.49
N GLU A 42 -0.81 -18.34 10.30
CA GLU A 42 0.29 -18.83 11.12
C GLU A 42 -0.15 -19.20 12.56
N ASN A 43 -1.40 -18.90 12.97
CA ASN A 43 -1.93 -19.14 14.31
C ASN A 43 -3.34 -19.75 14.27
N PRO A 44 -3.47 -21.02 13.84
CA PRO A 44 -4.77 -21.67 13.66
C PRO A 44 -5.58 -21.79 14.95
N GLU A 45 -4.95 -21.78 16.12
CA GLU A 45 -5.61 -21.81 17.44
C GLU A 45 -6.46 -20.58 17.72
N LEU A 46 -6.22 -19.48 17.01
CA LEU A 46 -7.02 -18.25 17.13
C LEU A 46 -8.21 -18.20 16.18
N ASN A 47 -8.36 -19.20 15.31
CA ASN A 47 -9.49 -19.23 14.39
C ASN A 47 -10.82 -19.31 15.14
N GLY A 48 -11.79 -18.54 14.68
CA GLY A 48 -13.13 -18.48 15.24
C GLY A 48 -13.29 -17.62 16.50
N ILE A 49 -12.20 -17.21 17.16
CA ILE A 49 -12.26 -16.40 18.39
C ILE A 49 -11.70 -14.98 18.21
N VAL A 50 -10.99 -14.70 17.11
CA VAL A 50 -10.37 -13.40 16.86
C VAL A 50 -11.01 -12.68 15.67
N LYS A 51 -11.36 -11.41 15.86
CA LYS A 51 -11.70 -10.49 14.79
C LYS A 51 -10.50 -9.60 14.50
N SER A 52 -9.96 -9.71 13.30
CA SER A 52 -8.80 -8.94 12.86
C SER A 52 -9.20 -7.65 12.16
N TYR A 53 -8.52 -6.56 12.50
CA TYR A 53 -8.64 -5.26 11.86
C TYR A 53 -7.27 -4.83 11.35
N ASN A 54 -7.21 -4.46 10.08
CA ASN A 54 -6.00 -3.87 9.49
C ASN A 54 -6.04 -2.37 9.62
N LEU A 55 -5.19 -1.81 10.49
CA LEU A 55 -4.97 -0.37 10.54
C LEU A 55 -4.08 0.02 9.36
N ARG A 56 -4.58 0.92 8.53
CA ARG A 56 -3.87 1.47 7.36
C ARG A 56 -3.42 2.90 7.63
N GLY A 57 -2.58 3.44 6.76
CA GLY A 57 -2.35 4.88 6.71
C GLY A 57 -3.61 5.63 6.25
N PHE A 58 -3.59 6.94 6.35
CA PHE A 58 -4.70 7.78 5.93
C PHE A 58 -4.96 7.65 4.43
N SER A 59 -6.22 7.51 4.05
CA SER A 59 -6.65 7.72 2.67
C SER A 59 -6.58 9.22 2.33
N PHE A 60 -6.59 9.55 1.04
CA PHE A 60 -6.67 10.95 0.62
C PHE A 60 -7.95 11.62 1.15
N ARG A 61 -9.07 10.89 1.20
CA ARG A 61 -10.32 11.37 1.80
C ARG A 61 -10.15 11.76 3.27
N GLU A 62 -9.54 10.90 4.07
CA GLU A 62 -9.33 11.16 5.50
C GLU A 62 -8.37 12.32 5.72
N PHE A 63 -7.27 12.37 4.95
CA PHE A 63 -6.35 13.50 4.95
C PHE A 63 -7.09 14.81 4.60
N LEU A 64 -7.90 14.80 3.54
CA LEU A 64 -8.65 15.97 3.10
C LEU A 64 -9.66 16.42 4.15
N ASN A 65 -10.38 15.49 4.79
CA ASN A 65 -11.31 15.78 5.89
C ASN A 65 -10.58 16.48 7.05
N LEU A 66 -9.41 15.96 7.46
CA LEU A 66 -8.62 16.57 8.54
C LEU A 66 -8.10 17.96 8.16
N GLN A 67 -7.61 18.15 6.93
CA GLN A 67 -7.05 19.43 6.49
C GLN A 67 -8.09 20.53 6.29
N THR A 68 -9.34 20.15 5.98
CA THR A 68 -10.38 21.11 5.58
C THR A 68 -11.55 21.19 6.54
N GLY A 69 -11.62 20.31 7.55
CA GLY A 69 -12.76 20.22 8.47
C GLY A 69 -14.03 19.68 7.82
N ASN A 70 -13.94 19.09 6.63
CA ASN A 70 -15.06 18.42 5.97
C ASN A 70 -15.26 17.01 6.56
N ASP A 71 -16.40 16.41 6.25
CA ASP A 71 -16.74 15.03 6.58
C ASP A 71 -17.24 14.30 5.33
N PHE A 72 -16.31 14.05 4.39
CA PHE A 72 -16.61 13.27 3.20
C PHE A 72 -16.64 11.78 3.55
N ARG A 73 -17.68 11.09 3.09
CA ARG A 73 -17.81 9.65 3.24
C ARG A 73 -16.91 8.88 2.25
N PRO A 74 -16.57 7.63 2.55
CA PRO A 74 -15.97 6.74 1.56
C PRO A 74 -16.98 6.31 0.49
N TYR A 75 -16.46 5.88 -0.66
CA TYR A 75 -17.24 5.33 -1.77
C TYR A 75 -16.65 3.98 -2.19
N SER A 76 -17.50 3.01 -2.51
CA SER A 76 -17.04 1.76 -3.12
C SER A 76 -16.49 2.01 -4.54
N LEU A 77 -15.66 1.09 -5.04
CA LEU A 77 -15.17 1.17 -6.41
C LEU A 77 -16.33 1.22 -7.42
N GLY A 78 -17.37 0.41 -7.20
CA GLY A 78 -18.57 0.43 -8.03
C GLY A 78 -19.30 1.78 -8.04
N GLU A 79 -19.40 2.46 -6.89
CA GLU A 79 -19.97 3.81 -6.83
C GLU A 79 -19.13 4.82 -7.61
N ILE A 80 -17.78 4.76 -7.47
CA ILE A 80 -16.88 5.64 -8.21
C ILE A 80 -17.03 5.40 -9.72
N LEU A 81 -16.99 4.15 -10.17
CA LEU A 81 -17.06 3.83 -11.59
C LEU A 81 -18.38 4.26 -12.25
N ASN A 82 -19.50 4.09 -11.54
CA ASN A 82 -20.82 4.35 -12.10
C ASN A 82 -21.33 5.79 -11.87
N ASN A 83 -20.82 6.51 -10.85
CA ASN A 83 -21.39 7.77 -10.41
C ASN A 83 -20.36 8.88 -10.16
N HIS A 84 -19.12 8.75 -10.65
CA HIS A 84 -18.04 9.71 -10.37
C HIS A 84 -18.42 11.17 -10.69
N GLU A 85 -19.13 11.43 -11.79
CA GLU A 85 -19.54 12.80 -12.15
C GLU A 85 -20.47 13.41 -11.08
N HIS A 86 -21.38 12.62 -10.53
CA HIS A 86 -22.25 13.08 -9.45
C HIS A 86 -21.46 13.28 -8.14
N ILE A 87 -20.57 12.34 -7.79
CA ILE A 87 -19.73 12.43 -6.60
C ILE A 87 -18.86 13.70 -6.67
N ILE A 88 -18.21 13.94 -7.80
CA ILE A 88 -17.39 15.14 -8.04
C ILE A 88 -18.21 16.42 -7.82
N LYS A 89 -19.44 16.49 -8.34
CA LYS A 89 -20.34 17.64 -8.14
C LYS A 89 -20.69 17.87 -6.67
N THR A 90 -20.59 16.89 -5.80
CA THR A 90 -20.84 17.05 -4.35
C THR A 90 -19.58 17.49 -3.59
N ILE A 91 -18.39 17.22 -4.12
CA ILE A 91 -17.10 17.51 -3.48
C ILE A 91 -16.56 18.88 -3.89
N LEU A 92 -16.52 19.19 -5.19
CA LEU A 92 -15.92 20.42 -5.73
C LEU A 92 -16.46 21.72 -5.16
N PRO A 93 -17.76 21.87 -4.84
CA PRO A 93 -18.26 23.10 -4.20
C PRO A 93 -17.69 23.36 -2.80
N LYS A 94 -17.17 22.32 -2.15
CA LYS A 94 -16.65 22.38 -0.78
C LYS A 94 -15.12 22.51 -0.74
N VAL A 95 -14.42 21.94 -1.72
CA VAL A 95 -12.96 21.90 -1.75
C VAL A 95 -12.45 21.64 -3.17
N SER A 96 -11.28 22.19 -3.50
CA SER A 96 -10.49 21.82 -4.69
C SER A 96 -9.51 20.72 -4.31
N PRO A 97 -9.74 19.45 -4.67
CA PRO A 97 -8.93 18.33 -4.21
C PRO A 97 -7.47 18.41 -4.67
N LEU A 98 -7.20 18.88 -5.89
CA LEU A 98 -5.84 18.97 -6.43
C LEU A 98 -4.94 19.89 -5.59
N LYS A 99 -5.50 20.90 -4.93
CA LYS A 99 -4.75 21.80 -4.05
C LYS A 99 -4.08 21.04 -2.87
N TYR A 100 -4.69 19.95 -2.42
CA TYR A 100 -4.22 19.16 -1.29
C TYR A 100 -3.59 17.83 -1.72
N PHE A 101 -3.79 17.43 -2.97
CA PHE A 101 -3.39 16.11 -3.46
C PHE A 101 -1.87 15.95 -3.49
N HIS A 102 -1.15 16.99 -3.91
CA HIS A 102 0.32 16.97 -3.90
C HIS A 102 0.89 16.79 -2.48
N ASP A 103 0.34 17.51 -1.50
CA ASP A 103 0.76 17.38 -0.10
C ASP A 103 0.50 15.97 0.44
N TYR A 104 -0.67 15.39 0.10
CA TYR A 104 -0.97 14.01 0.46
C TYR A 104 0.01 13.02 -0.15
N ILE A 105 0.29 13.13 -1.45
CA ILE A 105 1.25 12.28 -2.17
C ILE A 105 2.63 12.36 -1.51
N HIS A 106 3.03 13.53 -1.05
CA HIS A 106 4.33 13.76 -0.42
C HIS A 106 4.38 13.20 1.02
N HIS A 107 3.38 13.50 1.86
CA HIS A 107 3.45 13.22 3.31
C HIS A 107 2.11 12.91 4.00
N GLY A 108 1.01 12.70 3.28
CA GLY A 108 -0.33 12.57 3.88
C GLY A 108 -0.74 11.16 4.30
N PHE A 109 0.02 10.12 3.93
CA PHE A 109 -0.37 8.73 4.21
C PHE A 109 -0.10 8.32 5.66
N TYR A 110 1.02 8.72 6.26
CA TYR A 110 1.35 8.38 7.64
C TYR A 110 0.93 9.49 8.60
N PRO A 111 0.49 9.16 9.85
CA PRO A 111 -0.05 10.15 10.79
C PRO A 111 0.98 11.19 11.26
N PHE A 112 2.26 11.03 10.95
CA PHE A 112 3.33 11.96 11.31
C PHE A 112 3.14 13.38 10.78
N PHE A 113 2.32 13.55 9.72
CA PHE A 113 1.99 14.90 9.22
C PHE A 113 1.21 15.73 10.26
N LEU A 114 0.50 15.09 11.19
CA LEU A 114 -0.20 15.78 12.28
C LEU A 114 0.74 16.41 13.30
N GLU A 115 1.98 15.94 13.37
CA GLU A 115 3.00 16.47 14.27
C GLU A 115 3.65 17.75 13.71
N HIS A 116 3.42 18.10 12.46
CA HIS A 116 3.95 19.27 11.74
C HIS A 116 5.47 19.41 11.75
N ARG A 117 6.22 18.34 12.04
CA ARG A 117 7.69 18.32 12.10
C ARG A 117 8.24 16.92 11.95
N ASN A 118 9.48 16.84 11.48
CA ASN A 118 10.27 15.60 11.41
C ASN A 118 9.59 14.42 10.68
N PHE A 119 8.70 14.69 9.72
CA PHE A 119 7.96 13.65 8.99
C PHE A 119 8.90 12.59 8.41
N SER A 120 9.89 13.00 7.61
CA SER A 120 10.83 12.07 6.95
C SER A 120 11.66 11.28 7.97
N GLU A 121 12.09 11.90 9.06
CA GLU A 121 12.84 11.22 10.11
C GLU A 121 11.98 10.18 10.84
N ASN A 122 10.73 10.51 11.19
CA ASN A 122 9.79 9.58 11.82
C ASN A 122 9.45 8.42 10.89
N LEU A 123 9.27 8.70 9.59
CA LEU A 123 9.03 7.67 8.58
C LEU A 123 10.23 6.73 8.44
N LEU A 124 11.46 7.26 8.34
CA LEU A 124 12.69 6.46 8.29
C LEU A 124 12.89 5.60 9.55
N LYS A 125 12.61 6.15 10.74
CA LYS A 125 12.63 5.37 11.99
C LYS A 125 11.63 4.21 11.95
N THR A 126 10.41 4.45 11.47
CA THR A 126 9.38 3.41 11.32
C THR A 126 9.82 2.33 10.33
N MET A 127 10.35 2.69 9.17
CA MET A 127 10.89 1.75 8.19
C MET A 127 12.03 0.90 8.77
N ASN A 128 12.95 1.53 9.50
CA ASN A 128 14.02 0.82 10.19
C ASN A 128 13.45 -0.17 11.21
N MET A 129 12.48 0.24 12.03
CA MET A 129 11.82 -0.65 12.98
C MET A 129 11.17 -1.86 12.28
N MET A 130 10.46 -1.64 11.18
CA MET A 130 9.82 -2.72 10.40
C MET A 130 10.85 -3.70 9.83
N THR A 131 12.00 -3.22 9.37
CA THR A 131 13.06 -4.09 8.81
C THR A 131 13.91 -4.75 9.88
N GLU A 132 14.31 -4.01 10.92
CA GLU A 132 15.25 -4.47 11.96
C GLU A 132 14.60 -5.30 13.05
N VAL A 133 13.33 -5.05 13.33
CA VAL A 133 12.61 -5.73 14.41
C VAL A 133 11.59 -6.70 13.81
N ASP A 134 10.60 -6.18 13.09
CA ASP A 134 9.46 -7.01 12.68
C ASP A 134 9.86 -8.12 11.72
N ILE A 135 10.57 -7.78 10.63
CA ILE A 135 10.98 -8.79 9.63
C ILE A 135 11.96 -9.79 10.24
N LEU A 136 12.99 -9.33 10.98
CA LEU A 136 13.97 -10.24 11.54
C LEU A 136 13.37 -11.20 12.56
N LEU A 137 12.56 -10.69 13.50
CA LEU A 137 11.95 -11.51 14.53
C LEU A 137 10.90 -12.49 13.98
N ILE A 138 9.97 -11.99 13.17
CA ILE A 138 8.82 -12.78 12.69
C ILE A 138 9.28 -13.81 11.65
N LYS A 139 10.22 -13.45 10.77
CA LYS A 139 10.76 -14.39 9.77
C LYS A 139 12.01 -15.13 10.22
N GLN A 140 12.42 -14.97 11.48
CA GLN A 140 13.58 -15.64 12.09
C GLN A 140 14.87 -15.49 11.26
N ILE A 141 15.14 -14.27 10.80
CA ILE A 141 16.32 -13.96 9.98
C ILE A 141 17.46 -13.51 10.89
N GLU A 142 18.67 -14.04 10.66
CA GLU A 142 19.86 -13.62 11.40
C GLU A 142 20.22 -12.15 11.08
N LEU A 143 20.59 -11.40 12.12
CA LEU A 143 20.96 -9.97 12.03
C LEU A 143 22.02 -9.69 10.95
N LYS A 144 22.94 -10.62 10.70
CA LYS A 144 23.97 -10.48 9.66
C LYS A 144 23.41 -10.27 8.23
N TYR A 145 22.15 -10.63 7.99
CA TYR A 145 21.49 -10.46 6.68
C TYR A 145 20.71 -9.15 6.55
N LEU A 146 20.56 -8.40 7.63
CA LEU A 146 19.77 -7.14 7.64
C LEU A 146 20.25 -6.16 6.57
N HIS A 147 21.58 -5.98 6.42
CA HIS A 147 22.14 -5.07 5.43
C HIS A 147 21.76 -5.43 4.00
N LYS A 148 21.56 -6.72 3.69
CA LYS A 148 21.13 -7.20 2.37
C LYS A 148 19.67 -6.84 2.11
N ILE A 149 18.80 -6.97 3.12
CA ILE A 149 17.38 -6.60 3.03
C ILE A 149 17.25 -5.09 2.82
N LYS A 150 17.99 -4.28 3.60
CA LYS A 150 18.01 -2.83 3.44
C LYS A 150 18.54 -2.38 2.08
N LYS A 151 19.64 -2.98 1.61
CA LYS A 151 20.19 -2.70 0.28
C LYS A 151 19.20 -3.07 -0.82
N LEU A 152 18.54 -4.24 -0.71
CA LEU A 152 17.50 -4.64 -1.67
C LEU A 152 16.35 -3.64 -1.69
N PHE A 153 15.86 -3.22 -0.53
CA PHE A 153 14.77 -2.25 -0.43
C PHE A 153 15.12 -0.92 -1.09
N TYR A 154 16.35 -0.42 -0.84
CA TYR A 154 16.85 0.78 -1.50
C TYR A 154 16.95 0.62 -3.03
N LEU A 155 17.49 -0.50 -3.53
CA LEU A 155 17.58 -0.77 -4.97
C LEU A 155 16.22 -0.78 -5.63
N LEU A 156 15.21 -1.41 -5.00
CA LEU A 156 13.83 -1.43 -5.49
C LEU A 156 13.20 -0.02 -5.51
N ALA A 157 13.53 0.82 -4.53
CA ALA A 157 13.06 2.21 -4.50
C ALA A 157 13.65 3.06 -5.62
N VAL A 158 14.94 2.89 -5.89
CA VAL A 158 15.66 3.60 -6.98
C VAL A 158 15.21 3.12 -8.36
N GLU A 159 14.87 1.84 -8.48
CA GLU A 159 14.42 1.27 -9.75
C GLU A 159 13.03 1.75 -10.18
N GLY A 160 12.20 2.21 -9.24
CA GLY A 160 10.82 2.60 -9.50
C GLY A 160 9.88 1.42 -9.83
N PRO A 161 8.62 1.70 -10.19
CA PRO A 161 7.60 0.69 -10.48
C PRO A 161 7.86 -0.09 -11.77
N LYS A 162 8.69 -1.13 -11.70
CA LYS A 162 9.01 -2.00 -12.86
C LYS A 162 9.17 -3.47 -12.50
N ALA A 163 9.34 -4.30 -13.53
CA ALA A 163 9.67 -5.70 -13.37
C ALA A 163 11.10 -5.85 -12.81
N PRO A 164 11.28 -6.47 -11.61
CA PRO A 164 12.61 -6.57 -11.00
C PRO A 164 13.52 -7.51 -11.79
N ASN A 165 14.77 -7.13 -11.98
CA ASN A 165 15.79 -8.05 -12.50
C ASN A 165 16.35 -8.87 -11.33
N ILE A 166 15.75 -10.02 -11.03
CA ILE A 166 16.11 -10.86 -9.89
C ILE A 166 17.59 -11.32 -9.93
N SER A 167 18.16 -11.56 -11.12
CA SER A 167 19.56 -11.96 -11.23
C SER A 167 20.49 -10.80 -10.83
N ASN A 168 20.28 -9.63 -11.40
CA ASN A 168 21.05 -8.44 -11.05
C ASN A 168 20.93 -8.07 -9.56
N LEU A 169 19.71 -8.12 -9.00
CA LEU A 169 19.50 -7.88 -7.58
C LEU A 169 20.23 -8.92 -6.70
N ALA A 170 20.26 -10.19 -7.13
CA ALA A 170 21.00 -11.24 -6.42
C ALA A 170 22.49 -10.99 -6.39
N ASP A 171 23.05 -10.57 -7.52
CA ASP A 171 24.48 -10.20 -7.64
C ASP A 171 24.80 -8.97 -6.77
N GLU A 172 23.95 -7.93 -6.84
CA GLU A 172 24.11 -6.69 -6.08
C GLU A 172 24.14 -6.90 -4.56
N ILE A 173 23.29 -7.78 -4.04
CA ILE A 173 23.24 -8.07 -2.60
C ILE A 173 23.99 -9.35 -2.22
N GLN A 174 24.72 -9.94 -3.15
CA GLN A 174 25.54 -11.15 -2.96
C GLN A 174 24.75 -12.30 -2.31
N THR A 175 23.70 -12.75 -2.97
CA THR A 175 22.83 -13.82 -2.48
C THR A 175 22.21 -14.63 -3.63
N SER A 176 21.43 -15.67 -3.31
CA SER A 176 20.71 -16.44 -4.31
C SER A 176 19.46 -15.72 -4.82
N ARG A 177 19.04 -16.03 -6.06
CA ARG A 177 17.76 -15.54 -6.62
C ARG A 177 16.56 -15.92 -5.75
N ALA A 178 16.57 -17.12 -5.19
CA ALA A 178 15.51 -17.57 -4.27
C ALA A 178 15.44 -16.70 -3.01
N THR A 179 16.61 -16.33 -2.45
CA THR A 179 16.67 -15.43 -1.29
C THR A 179 16.17 -14.03 -1.63
N VAL A 180 16.50 -13.49 -2.82
CA VAL A 180 15.94 -12.20 -3.28
C VAL A 180 14.42 -12.26 -3.33
N MET A 181 13.84 -13.30 -3.91
CA MET A 181 12.39 -13.49 -3.98
C MET A 181 11.74 -13.55 -2.59
N ASN A 182 12.38 -14.25 -1.65
CA ASN A 182 11.91 -14.30 -0.27
C ASN A 182 11.98 -12.91 0.40
N TYR A 183 13.06 -12.17 0.22
CA TYR A 183 13.19 -10.82 0.79
C TYR A 183 12.19 -9.84 0.20
N ILE A 184 11.90 -9.91 -1.10
CA ILE A 184 10.83 -9.16 -1.75
C ILE A 184 9.48 -9.50 -1.08
N LYS A 185 9.21 -10.79 -0.84
CA LYS A 185 7.99 -11.21 -0.15
C LYS A 185 7.91 -10.67 1.28
N TYR A 186 9.01 -10.68 2.03
CA TYR A 186 9.03 -10.15 3.40
C TYR A 186 8.82 -8.64 3.45
N LEU A 187 9.42 -7.90 2.51
CA LEU A 187 9.18 -6.45 2.38
C LEU A 187 7.73 -6.14 2.01
N ALA A 188 7.09 -6.98 1.21
CA ALA A 188 5.66 -6.84 0.88
C ALA A 188 4.76 -7.18 2.08
N ASP A 189 5.04 -8.25 2.82
CA ASP A 189 4.34 -8.61 4.05
C ASP A 189 4.45 -7.48 5.09
N ALA A 190 5.61 -6.79 5.14
CA ALA A 190 5.84 -5.60 5.98
C ALA A 190 5.16 -4.32 5.45
N ARG A 191 4.49 -4.37 4.30
CA ARG A 191 3.89 -3.19 3.65
C ARG A 191 4.89 -2.07 3.36
N LEU A 192 6.10 -2.44 3.01
CA LEU A 192 7.11 -1.51 2.50
C LEU A 192 7.08 -1.42 0.97
N ILE A 193 6.67 -2.50 0.31
CA ILE A 193 6.48 -2.55 -1.15
C ILE A 193 5.15 -3.22 -1.50
N ASN A 194 4.69 -3.00 -2.72
CA ASN A 194 3.61 -3.73 -3.38
C ASN A 194 4.20 -4.62 -4.47
N ILE A 195 3.70 -5.84 -4.58
CA ILE A 195 4.10 -6.82 -5.59
C ILE A 195 2.90 -7.04 -6.51
N ILE A 196 3.10 -6.84 -7.81
CA ILE A 196 2.06 -7.00 -8.82
C ILE A 196 2.39 -8.19 -9.71
N TYR A 197 1.40 -9.05 -9.93
CA TYR A 197 1.48 -10.21 -10.79
C TYR A 197 0.46 -10.11 -11.93
N PRO A 198 0.63 -10.88 -13.02
CA PRO A 198 -0.46 -11.12 -13.97
C PRO A 198 -1.65 -11.79 -13.27
N VAL A 199 -2.83 -11.73 -13.86
CA VAL A 199 -4.01 -12.42 -13.35
C VAL A 199 -3.74 -13.94 -13.25
N GLY A 200 -4.06 -14.52 -12.08
CA GLY A 200 -3.86 -15.94 -11.80
C GLY A 200 -2.43 -16.36 -11.45
N GLU A 201 -1.53 -15.39 -11.29
CA GLU A 201 -0.16 -15.66 -10.86
C GLU A 201 0.11 -15.05 -9.47
N GLU A 202 0.98 -15.71 -8.70
CA GLU A 202 1.40 -15.29 -7.35
C GLU A 202 2.79 -15.80 -7.00
N PHE A 203 3.29 -15.44 -5.82
CA PHE A 203 4.52 -16.02 -5.27
C PHE A 203 4.45 -17.57 -5.25
N PRO A 204 5.54 -18.29 -5.63
CA PRO A 204 6.91 -17.83 -5.83
C PRO A 204 7.27 -17.41 -7.27
N LYS A 205 6.31 -17.15 -8.15
CA LYS A 205 6.61 -16.67 -9.50
C LYS A 205 7.25 -15.27 -9.45
N LYS A 206 7.98 -14.92 -10.51
CA LYS A 206 8.57 -13.60 -10.64
C LYS A 206 7.47 -12.55 -10.86
N PRO A 207 7.42 -11.46 -10.09
CA PRO A 207 6.45 -10.40 -10.30
C PRO A 207 6.70 -9.64 -11.60
N THR A 208 5.65 -9.12 -12.17
CA THR A 208 5.71 -8.22 -13.33
C THR A 208 6.04 -6.80 -12.94
N LYS A 209 5.70 -6.41 -11.71
CA LYS A 209 6.03 -5.09 -11.18
C LYS A 209 6.25 -5.15 -9.66
N VAL A 210 7.24 -4.42 -9.18
CA VAL A 210 7.47 -4.12 -7.77
C VAL A 210 7.51 -2.61 -7.62
N MET A 211 6.81 -2.07 -6.63
CA MET A 211 6.78 -0.63 -6.36
C MET A 211 6.76 -0.37 -4.85
N MET A 212 7.07 0.84 -4.42
CA MET A 212 6.90 1.21 -3.01
C MET A 212 5.45 1.05 -2.58
N HIS A 213 5.23 0.79 -1.29
CA HIS A 213 3.87 0.59 -0.80
C HIS A 213 3.00 1.84 -0.97
N ASN A 214 3.58 3.01 -0.79
CA ASN A 214 2.92 4.30 -1.01
C ASN A 214 3.93 5.37 -1.45
N SER A 215 3.43 6.49 -1.95
CA SER A 215 4.23 7.59 -2.47
C SER A 215 5.13 8.25 -1.42
N ASN A 216 4.70 8.32 -0.16
CA ASN A 216 5.51 8.94 0.91
C ASN A 216 6.83 8.20 1.13
N LEU A 217 6.85 6.85 0.96
CA LEU A 217 8.09 6.06 1.02
C LEU A 217 9.03 6.40 -0.13
N MET A 218 8.52 6.70 -1.32
CA MET A 218 9.36 7.13 -2.46
C MET A 218 10.13 8.41 -2.10
N TYR A 219 9.42 9.41 -1.57
CA TYR A 219 10.05 10.68 -1.14
C TYR A 219 11.04 10.49 0.02
N ALA A 220 10.77 9.59 0.95
CA ALA A 220 11.65 9.36 2.10
C ALA A 220 12.96 8.64 1.74
N ILE A 221 12.91 7.74 0.75
CA ILE A 221 14.08 6.90 0.42
C ILE A 221 14.91 7.49 -0.71
N TYR A 222 14.30 7.99 -1.77
CA TYR A 222 14.99 8.47 -2.96
C TYR A 222 14.26 9.66 -3.61
N PRO A 223 14.37 10.89 -3.04
CA PRO A 223 13.62 12.06 -3.49
C PRO A 223 14.16 12.73 -4.77
N ILE A 224 15.27 12.26 -5.34
CA ILE A 224 16.06 13.03 -6.32
C ILE A 224 15.41 13.07 -7.71
N THR A 225 14.83 11.95 -8.16
CA THR A 225 14.20 11.85 -9.49
C THR A 225 13.00 10.93 -9.39
N ILE A 226 11.87 11.48 -8.98
CA ILE A 226 10.62 10.73 -8.95
C ILE A 226 9.79 11.17 -10.15
N ASP A 227 9.41 10.21 -10.99
CA ASP A 227 8.54 10.43 -12.12
C ASP A 227 7.07 10.55 -11.65
N ASP A 228 6.34 11.54 -12.17
CA ASP A 228 4.95 11.76 -11.79
C ASP A 228 4.05 10.56 -12.12
N GLN A 229 4.30 9.88 -13.23
CA GLN A 229 3.56 8.69 -13.61
C GLN A 229 3.76 7.57 -12.58
N GLU A 230 4.99 7.36 -12.11
CA GLU A 230 5.33 6.38 -11.08
C GLU A 230 4.67 6.69 -9.73
N LEU A 231 4.63 7.96 -9.33
CA LEU A 231 3.91 8.41 -8.14
C LEU A 231 2.42 8.09 -8.23
N MET A 232 1.81 8.43 -9.36
CA MET A 232 0.37 8.29 -9.58
C MET A 232 -0.03 6.81 -9.67
N GLU A 233 0.79 5.96 -10.29
CA GLU A 233 0.58 4.51 -10.27
C GLU A 233 0.69 3.93 -8.86
N THR A 234 1.69 4.36 -8.09
CA THR A 234 1.87 3.93 -6.71
C THR A 234 0.67 4.33 -5.84
N PHE A 235 0.18 5.56 -5.99
CA PHE A 235 -1.04 6.02 -5.32
C PHE A 235 -2.26 5.20 -5.71
N PHE A 236 -2.47 4.97 -7.01
CA PHE A 236 -3.61 4.20 -7.52
C PHE A 236 -3.63 2.77 -6.94
N VAL A 237 -2.51 2.06 -7.07
CA VAL A 237 -2.39 0.69 -6.55
C VAL A 237 -2.61 0.65 -5.04
N ASN A 238 -2.00 1.56 -4.28
CA ASN A 238 -2.19 1.64 -2.84
C ASN A 238 -3.65 1.90 -2.45
N SER A 239 -4.36 2.76 -3.19
CA SER A 239 -5.77 3.09 -2.93
C SER A 239 -6.71 1.89 -3.13
N LEU A 240 -6.45 1.06 -4.15
CA LEU A 240 -7.28 -0.13 -4.42
C LEU A 240 -6.95 -1.31 -3.50
N TRP A 241 -5.72 -1.44 -3.05
CA TRP A 241 -5.24 -2.63 -2.33
C TRP A 241 -6.02 -2.98 -1.05
N LYS A 242 -6.82 -2.09 -0.51
CA LYS A 242 -7.60 -2.39 0.69
C LYS A 242 -8.59 -3.53 0.45
N ASP A 243 -9.36 -3.42 -0.61
CA ASP A 243 -10.53 -4.26 -0.84
C ASP A 243 -10.50 -4.93 -2.23
N HIS A 244 -9.46 -4.66 -3.04
CA HIS A 244 -9.35 -5.13 -4.41
C HIS A 244 -7.99 -5.80 -4.69
N ILE A 245 -8.01 -6.84 -5.51
CA ILE A 245 -6.81 -7.48 -6.05
C ILE A 245 -6.38 -6.70 -7.29
N VAL A 246 -5.16 -6.18 -7.29
CA VAL A 246 -4.61 -5.43 -8.43
C VAL A 246 -3.56 -6.27 -9.15
N ASN A 247 -3.80 -6.53 -10.41
CA ASN A 247 -2.89 -7.23 -11.31
C ASN A 247 -2.40 -6.28 -12.41
N GLN A 248 -1.28 -6.61 -13.03
CA GLN A 248 -0.82 -5.89 -14.21
C GLN A 248 -1.41 -6.50 -15.48
N ALA A 249 -1.91 -5.64 -16.39
CA ALA A 249 -2.24 -6.02 -17.74
C ALA A 249 -0.97 -6.12 -18.62
N ASN A 250 -1.12 -6.61 -19.85
CA ASN A 250 -0.01 -6.87 -20.78
C ASN A 250 0.77 -5.64 -21.29
N LYS A 251 0.45 -4.45 -20.78
CA LYS A 251 1.08 -3.17 -21.16
C LYS A 251 1.43 -2.38 -19.92
N ASP A 252 2.52 -1.60 -19.98
CA ASP A 252 2.86 -0.64 -18.93
C ASP A 252 1.75 0.37 -18.71
N HIS A 253 1.61 0.83 -17.48
CA HIS A 253 0.55 1.76 -17.02
C HIS A 253 -0.88 1.20 -17.05
N PHE A 254 -1.06 -0.09 -17.41
CA PHE A 254 -2.36 -0.75 -17.37
C PHE A 254 -2.45 -1.75 -16.22
N TYR A 255 -3.56 -1.70 -15.52
CA TYR A 255 -3.86 -2.54 -14.37
C TYR A 255 -5.23 -3.21 -14.52
N ILE A 256 -5.41 -4.33 -13.86
CA ILE A 256 -6.68 -5.04 -13.79
C ILE A 256 -7.05 -5.17 -12.33
N ALA A 257 -8.21 -4.65 -11.95
CA ALA A 257 -8.75 -4.87 -10.61
C ALA A 257 -9.76 -6.02 -10.62
N ASP A 258 -9.63 -6.91 -9.63
CA ASP A 258 -10.49 -8.08 -9.41
C ASP A 258 -10.64 -9.01 -10.63
N GLY A 259 -9.62 -9.03 -11.50
CA GLY A 259 -9.61 -9.84 -12.74
C GLY A 259 -10.50 -9.34 -13.88
N GLU A 260 -11.25 -8.25 -13.69
CA GLU A 260 -12.29 -7.82 -14.64
C GLU A 260 -12.16 -6.37 -15.08
N LYS A 261 -11.81 -5.45 -14.19
CA LYS A 261 -11.85 -4.00 -14.44
C LYS A 261 -10.50 -3.51 -14.92
N HIS A 262 -10.44 -3.09 -16.18
CA HIS A 262 -9.22 -2.59 -16.83
C HIS A 262 -9.04 -1.10 -16.59
N PHE A 263 -7.86 -0.70 -16.11
CA PHE A 263 -7.49 0.67 -15.84
C PHE A 263 -6.24 1.07 -16.59
N ARG A 264 -6.18 2.32 -17.02
CA ARG A 264 -4.96 3.00 -17.47
C ARG A 264 -4.77 4.27 -16.66
N ILE A 265 -3.58 4.44 -16.10
CA ILE A 265 -3.19 5.67 -15.40
C ILE A 265 -2.51 6.59 -16.40
N CYS A 266 -2.97 7.83 -16.53
CA CYS A 266 -2.43 8.78 -17.49
C CYS A 266 -2.65 10.25 -17.09
N ASP A 267 -1.76 11.12 -17.58
CA ASP A 267 -1.88 12.57 -17.41
C ASP A 267 -3.08 13.13 -18.20
N ALA A 268 -3.78 14.08 -17.60
CA ALA A 268 -4.85 14.79 -18.28
C ALA A 268 -4.34 15.75 -19.38
N HIS A 269 -3.09 16.19 -19.28
CA HIS A 269 -2.49 17.18 -20.20
C HIS A 269 -1.46 16.58 -21.15
N GLY A 270 -0.96 15.36 -20.88
CA GLY A 270 0.22 14.78 -21.54
C GLY A 270 -0.03 14.07 -22.87
N GLU A 271 -1.25 13.60 -23.17
CA GLU A 271 -1.49 12.76 -24.33
C GLU A 271 -2.68 13.23 -25.19
N GLN A 272 -2.42 14.13 -26.11
CA GLN A 272 -3.41 14.59 -27.12
C GLN A 272 -3.88 13.49 -28.11
N LYS A 273 -3.34 12.26 -28.05
CA LYS A 273 -3.59 11.18 -29.03
C LYS A 273 -4.02 9.84 -28.40
N ILE A 274 -4.48 9.83 -27.14
CA ILE A 274 -5.03 8.57 -26.61
C ILE A 274 -6.36 8.27 -27.33
N ARG A 275 -6.41 7.14 -28.04
CA ARG A 275 -7.71 6.54 -28.43
C ARG A 275 -8.28 5.86 -27.19
N PHE A 276 -9.33 6.44 -26.62
CA PHE A 276 -10.04 5.85 -25.49
C PHE A 276 -10.78 4.58 -25.94
N SER A 277 -10.48 3.45 -25.28
CA SER A 277 -11.23 2.21 -25.45
C SER A 277 -12.43 2.22 -24.50
N PRO A 278 -13.63 1.81 -24.92
CA PRO A 278 -14.79 1.75 -24.04
C PRO A 278 -14.61 0.74 -22.88
N ASP A 279 -13.78 -0.29 -23.08
CA ASP A 279 -13.55 -1.34 -22.08
C ASP A 279 -12.45 -0.97 -21.06
N THR A 280 -11.87 0.22 -21.16
CA THR A 280 -10.79 0.67 -20.28
C THR A 280 -11.21 1.94 -19.53
N ILE A 281 -11.01 1.94 -18.22
CA ILE A 281 -11.22 3.10 -17.35
C ILE A 281 -9.90 3.88 -17.28
N TYR A 282 -9.96 5.17 -17.55
CA TYR A 282 -8.80 6.05 -17.54
C TYR A 282 -8.76 6.83 -16.22
N ALA A 283 -7.87 6.42 -15.31
CA ALA A 283 -7.60 7.15 -14.07
C ALA A 283 -6.65 8.32 -14.41
N ARG A 284 -7.22 9.52 -14.52
CA ARG A 284 -6.51 10.71 -15.01
C ARG A 284 -6.03 11.59 -13.85
N TYR A 285 -4.74 11.86 -13.80
CA TYR A 285 -4.19 12.84 -12.86
C TYR A 285 -4.11 14.24 -13.50
N ASN A 286 -3.84 15.27 -12.70
CA ASN A 286 -3.86 16.69 -13.09
C ASN A 286 -5.22 17.20 -13.61
N THR A 287 -6.33 16.58 -13.17
CA THR A 287 -7.68 17.07 -13.44
C THR A 287 -8.58 16.87 -12.23
N GLU A 288 -9.49 17.81 -12.00
CA GLU A 288 -10.50 17.69 -10.94
C GLU A 288 -11.80 17.03 -11.42
N VAL A 289 -12.03 17.04 -12.73
CA VAL A 289 -13.26 16.53 -13.33
C VAL A 289 -13.01 15.35 -14.25
N GLY A 290 -14.03 14.54 -14.42
CA GLY A 290 -14.02 13.40 -15.33
C GLY A 290 -15.31 13.31 -16.12
N LYS A 291 -15.31 12.51 -17.16
CA LYS A 291 -16.47 12.28 -18.02
C LYS A 291 -16.40 10.86 -18.62
N GLU A 292 -17.54 10.18 -18.67
CA GLU A 292 -17.65 8.83 -19.23
C GLU A 292 -16.71 7.82 -18.52
N ASN A 293 -15.75 7.22 -19.25
CA ASN A 293 -14.77 6.30 -18.68
C ASN A 293 -13.47 6.98 -18.19
N GLN A 294 -13.44 8.32 -18.14
CA GLN A 294 -12.31 9.10 -17.63
C GLN A 294 -12.63 9.60 -16.23
N ILE A 295 -11.91 9.10 -15.23
CA ILE A 295 -12.15 9.39 -13.81
C ILE A 295 -10.92 10.11 -13.25
N PRO A 296 -11.09 11.22 -12.51
CA PRO A 296 -9.96 11.88 -11.85
C PRO A 296 -9.29 10.94 -10.86
N LEU A 297 -7.96 10.83 -10.94
CA LEU A 297 -7.19 9.90 -10.13
C LEU A 297 -7.38 10.13 -8.62
N TRP A 298 -7.46 11.39 -8.18
CA TRP A 298 -7.65 11.73 -6.77
C TRP A 298 -8.89 11.07 -6.14
N LEU A 299 -9.93 10.79 -6.96
CA LEU A 299 -11.19 10.22 -6.46
C LEU A 299 -11.01 8.78 -5.97
N PHE A 300 -10.03 8.02 -6.48
CA PHE A 300 -9.71 6.69 -5.97
C PHE A 300 -9.18 6.74 -4.53
N GLY A 301 -8.67 7.87 -4.06
CA GLY A 301 -8.33 8.08 -2.66
C GLY A 301 -9.54 8.23 -1.71
N PHE A 302 -10.76 8.08 -2.22
CA PHE A 302 -12.01 8.04 -1.44
C PHE A 302 -12.57 6.62 -1.25
N LEU A 303 -11.83 5.59 -1.65
CA LEU A 303 -12.26 4.19 -1.51
C LEU A 303 -12.38 3.74 -0.04
N TYR A 304 -11.69 4.40 0.91
CA TYR A 304 -11.82 4.12 2.34
C TYR A 304 -11.63 5.36 3.20
#